data_195fffdd937a6221acf1e5f2412c11af
#
_entry.id   195fffdd937a6221acf1e5f2412c11af
#
_cell.length_a   1.000
_cell.length_b   1.000
_cell.length_c   1.000
_cell.angle_alpha   90.00
_cell.angle_beta   90.00
_cell.angle_gamma   90.00
#
_symmetry.space_group_name_H-M   'P 1'
#
loop_
_entity.id
_entity.type
_entity.pdbx_description
1 polymer ?
#
loop_
_entity_poly.entity_id
_entity_poly.type
_entity_poly.pdbx_seq_one_letter_code
_entity_poly.pdbx_strand_id
1 'polypeptide(L)'
;MRRSISASVLIAALILFAAPGGLSAQASSSPDRIDRIDKDTLRKFFKDFGAVCASPKDWQDRDLWTFAAIVGGGILLYAADTRIQDWAQKHRSDTTNDVSGFISNFGDGFVLSTVLLGVYAAGERASRPSWRRTALLSLKSLGSTALIVLVSKFAVGRARPYAHEGNHSYEPFSTRSAYYSMPSGHAASAWAVATTIAEQSESPVVDAVAYGLAALAAASRVHDNKHWASDVFLGSALGYFTAKKICRINRPKFPLSPALLENACLYFDLAGSRRSVTLSLSW
;
A
#
# COMPACT_ATOMS: atom_id res chain seq x y z
N MET A 1 -24.95 4.88 -12.80
CA MET A 1 -24.16 5.19 -11.61
C MET A 1 -22.70 4.70 -11.65
N ARG A 2 -22.32 3.52 -12.15
CA ARG A 2 -20.92 3.01 -12.14
C ARG A 2 -19.87 3.89 -12.86
N ARG A 3 -20.22 4.66 -13.88
CA ARG A 3 -19.26 5.49 -14.65
C ARG A 3 -18.77 6.77 -13.93
N SER A 4 -19.56 7.34 -13.01
CA SER A 4 -19.16 8.55 -12.26
C SER A 4 -18.21 8.27 -11.12
N ILE A 5 -18.25 7.07 -10.55
CA ILE A 5 -17.45 6.65 -9.39
C ILE A 5 -15.96 6.54 -9.76
N SER A 6 -15.66 5.98 -10.94
CA SER A 6 -14.28 5.85 -11.42
C SER A 6 -13.61 7.21 -11.66
N ALA A 7 -14.36 8.21 -12.13
CA ALA A 7 -13.85 9.56 -12.34
C ALA A 7 -13.49 10.25 -11.02
N SER A 8 -14.29 10.09 -9.97
CA SER A 8 -14.04 10.70 -8.67
C SER A 8 -12.79 10.12 -7.97
N VAL A 9 -12.56 8.80 -8.11
CA VAL A 9 -11.33 8.17 -7.60
C VAL A 9 -10.11 8.64 -8.37
N LEU A 10 -10.23 8.80 -9.69
CA LEU A 10 -9.16 9.36 -10.52
C LEU A 10 -8.85 10.82 -10.13
N ILE A 11 -9.88 11.64 -9.89
CA ILE A 11 -9.71 13.03 -9.45
C ILE A 11 -9.05 13.09 -8.08
N ALA A 12 -9.47 12.27 -7.10
CA ALA A 12 -8.85 12.22 -5.78
C ALA A 12 -7.38 11.80 -5.84
N ALA A 13 -7.05 10.82 -6.69
CA ALA A 13 -5.68 10.42 -6.93
C ALA A 13 -4.86 11.55 -7.57
N LEU A 14 -5.39 12.23 -8.60
CA LEU A 14 -4.71 13.36 -9.23
C LEU A 14 -4.47 14.53 -8.26
N ILE A 15 -5.41 14.80 -7.36
CA ILE A 15 -5.25 15.82 -6.31
C ILE A 15 -4.10 15.44 -5.36
N LEU A 16 -4.01 14.18 -4.92
CA LEU A 16 -2.91 13.69 -4.08
C LEU A 16 -1.55 13.82 -4.77
N PHE A 17 -1.49 13.57 -6.08
CA PHE A 17 -0.25 13.70 -6.86
C PHE A 17 0.09 15.15 -7.22
N ALA A 18 -0.91 16.04 -7.33
CA ALA A 18 -0.75 17.44 -7.70
C ALA A 18 -0.49 18.38 -6.50
N ALA A 19 -0.61 17.90 -5.26
CA ALA A 19 -0.46 18.72 -4.06
C ALA A 19 0.91 19.43 -4.03
N PRO A 20 0.97 20.73 -3.75
CA PRO A 20 2.22 21.49 -3.60
C PRO A 20 3.06 20.90 -2.46
N GLY A 21 4.32 20.56 -2.71
CA GLY A 21 5.20 19.87 -1.76
C GLY A 21 4.98 18.36 -1.71
N GLY A 22 4.15 17.83 -2.60
CA GLY A 22 3.77 16.40 -2.62
C GLY A 22 4.88 15.56 -3.16
N LEU A 23 5.34 15.06 -3.96
CA LEU A 23 6.29 14.03 -4.35
C LEU A 23 7.66 14.62 -4.68
N SER A 24 8.63 14.37 -3.83
CA SER A 24 10.03 14.74 -4.08
C SER A 24 10.58 13.97 -5.28
N ALA A 25 10.94 14.70 -6.32
CA ALA A 25 11.74 14.15 -7.39
C ALA A 25 13.21 14.23 -6.99
N GLN A 26 13.71 13.26 -6.23
CA GLN A 26 15.14 13.02 -6.26
C GLN A 26 15.51 12.59 -7.70
N ALA A 27 15.86 13.57 -8.51
CA ALA A 27 16.37 13.37 -9.87
C ALA A 27 17.71 12.63 -9.78
N SER A 28 17.64 11.31 -9.66
CA SER A 28 18.80 10.45 -9.78
C SER A 28 19.21 10.40 -11.26
N SER A 29 20.40 10.89 -11.57
CA SER A 29 21.07 10.72 -12.85
C SER A 29 21.60 9.29 -13.06
N SER A 30 21.25 8.33 -12.17
CA SER A 30 21.74 6.96 -12.25
C SER A 30 21.05 6.14 -13.35
N PRO A 31 21.79 5.20 -14.01
CA PRO A 31 21.24 4.33 -15.05
C PRO A 31 20.13 3.38 -14.58
N ASP A 32 19.93 3.21 -13.27
CA ASP A 32 18.85 2.41 -12.66
C ASP A 32 17.54 3.20 -12.49
N ARG A 33 17.10 3.91 -13.52
CA ARG A 33 15.85 4.67 -13.47
C ARG A 33 14.63 3.74 -13.39
N ILE A 34 13.97 3.74 -12.24
CA ILE A 34 12.67 3.06 -12.03
C ILE A 34 11.52 4.04 -12.30
N ASP A 35 11.67 4.94 -13.24
CA ASP A 35 10.63 5.90 -13.59
C ASP A 35 10.02 5.64 -14.98
N ARG A 36 10.49 4.62 -15.70
CA ARG A 36 9.98 4.23 -17.02
C ARG A 36 9.77 2.73 -17.15
N ILE A 37 8.74 2.39 -17.92
CA ILE A 37 8.48 1.01 -18.35
C ILE A 37 9.48 0.69 -19.47
N ASP A 38 10.28 -0.33 -19.25
CA ASP A 38 11.30 -0.85 -20.17
C ASP A 38 11.16 -2.37 -20.36
N LYS A 39 12.03 -2.94 -21.20
CA LYS A 39 12.08 -4.39 -21.47
C LYS A 39 12.29 -5.23 -20.21
N ASP A 40 12.96 -4.66 -19.21
CA ASP A 40 13.32 -5.34 -17.97
C ASP A 40 12.32 -5.12 -16.84
N THR A 41 11.27 -4.33 -17.07
CA THR A 41 10.30 -3.98 -16.00
C THR A 41 9.70 -5.23 -15.36
N LEU A 42 9.31 -6.21 -16.16
CA LEU A 42 8.75 -7.46 -15.67
C LEU A 42 9.78 -8.30 -14.90
N ARG A 43 11.02 -8.38 -15.43
CA ARG A 43 12.14 -9.06 -14.75
C ARG A 43 12.47 -8.38 -13.41
N LYS A 44 12.51 -7.05 -13.39
CA LYS A 44 12.71 -6.26 -12.16
C LYS A 44 11.58 -6.49 -11.16
N PHE A 45 10.33 -6.57 -11.63
CA PHE A 45 9.18 -6.89 -10.77
C PHE A 45 9.34 -8.25 -10.08
N PHE A 46 9.63 -9.32 -10.82
CA PHE A 46 9.81 -10.65 -10.23
C PHE A 46 11.03 -10.74 -9.31
N LYS A 47 12.11 -10.02 -9.60
CA LYS A 47 13.27 -9.90 -8.71
C LYS A 47 12.87 -9.22 -7.39
N ASP A 48 12.15 -8.11 -7.45
CA ASP A 48 11.68 -7.38 -6.27
C ASP A 48 10.68 -8.23 -5.45
N PHE A 49 9.76 -8.94 -6.13
CA PHE A 49 8.83 -9.87 -5.50
C PHE A 49 9.56 -11.01 -4.78
N GLY A 50 10.56 -11.61 -5.41
CA GLY A 50 11.42 -12.61 -4.78
C GLY A 50 12.12 -12.10 -3.52
N ALA A 51 12.61 -10.84 -3.56
CA ALA A 51 13.23 -10.20 -2.40
C ALA A 51 12.23 -9.86 -1.28
N VAL A 52 10.95 -9.62 -1.62
CA VAL A 52 9.87 -9.49 -0.61
C VAL A 52 9.63 -10.84 0.06
N CYS A 53 9.48 -11.91 -0.70
CA CYS A 53 9.26 -13.27 -0.18
C CYS A 53 10.44 -13.77 0.66
N ALA A 54 11.67 -13.40 0.30
CA ALA A 54 12.88 -13.75 1.03
C ALA A 54 13.14 -12.89 2.28
N SER A 55 12.36 -11.82 2.49
CA SER A 55 12.54 -10.86 3.60
C SER A 55 12.71 -11.49 4.98
N PRO A 56 11.97 -12.57 5.35
CA PRO A 56 12.10 -13.17 6.69
C PRO A 56 13.49 -13.68 7.02
N LYS A 57 14.33 -13.94 6.01
CA LYS A 57 15.72 -14.40 6.22
C LYS A 57 16.63 -13.32 6.82
N ASP A 58 16.26 -12.05 6.61
CA ASP A 58 17.05 -10.89 7.03
C ASP A 58 16.45 -10.18 8.25
N TRP A 59 15.47 -10.81 8.91
CA TRP A 59 14.77 -10.20 10.05
C TRP A 59 15.67 -10.14 11.26
N GLN A 60 15.65 -8.99 11.92
CA GLN A 60 16.27 -8.73 13.21
C GLN A 60 15.23 -8.86 14.33
N ASP A 61 15.68 -8.82 15.59
CA ASP A 61 14.79 -8.93 16.77
C ASP A 61 13.61 -7.94 16.72
N ARG A 62 13.85 -6.72 16.27
CA ARG A 62 12.80 -5.71 16.10
C ARG A 62 11.72 -6.16 15.10
N ASP A 63 12.10 -6.81 14.02
CA ASP A 63 11.16 -7.29 13.00
C ASP A 63 10.36 -8.47 13.56
N LEU A 64 10.99 -9.34 14.34
CA LEU A 64 10.32 -10.45 15.02
C LEU A 64 9.29 -9.96 16.04
N TRP A 65 9.63 -8.95 16.86
CA TRP A 65 8.68 -8.34 17.79
C TRP A 65 7.52 -7.65 17.06
N THR A 66 7.80 -6.97 15.96
CA THR A 66 6.76 -6.36 15.12
C THR A 66 5.83 -7.42 14.54
N PHE A 67 6.38 -8.51 14.03
CA PHE A 67 5.60 -9.64 13.52
C PHE A 67 4.76 -10.28 14.63
N ALA A 68 5.35 -10.53 15.81
CA ALA A 68 4.62 -11.07 16.96
C ALA A 68 3.47 -10.15 17.41
N ALA A 69 3.68 -8.83 17.39
CA ALA A 69 2.62 -7.85 17.70
C ALA A 69 1.48 -7.89 16.67
N ILE A 70 1.79 -8.05 15.38
CA ILE A 70 0.79 -8.19 14.32
C ILE A 70 0.00 -9.49 14.49
N VAL A 71 0.68 -10.60 14.74
CA VAL A 71 0.02 -11.89 14.98
C VAL A 71 -0.85 -11.82 16.22
N GLY A 72 -0.34 -11.26 17.33
CA GLY A 72 -1.11 -11.07 18.56
C GLY A 72 -2.34 -10.18 18.36
N GLY A 73 -2.20 -9.05 17.66
CA GLY A 73 -3.32 -8.19 17.29
C GLY A 73 -4.34 -8.90 16.40
N GLY A 74 -3.88 -9.71 15.44
CA GLY A 74 -4.73 -10.56 14.61
C GLY A 74 -5.52 -11.57 15.42
N ILE A 75 -4.91 -12.24 16.41
CA ILE A 75 -5.57 -13.18 17.31
C ILE A 75 -6.63 -12.50 18.18
N LEU A 76 -6.30 -11.33 18.74
CA LEU A 76 -7.26 -10.55 19.54
C LEU A 76 -8.48 -10.13 18.71
N LEU A 77 -8.25 -9.65 17.48
CA LEU A 77 -9.34 -9.30 16.56
C LEU A 77 -10.13 -10.53 16.13
N TYR A 78 -9.46 -11.66 15.91
CA TYR A 78 -10.11 -12.93 15.56
C TYR A 78 -11.11 -13.38 16.66
N ALA A 79 -10.73 -13.22 17.93
CA ALA A 79 -11.62 -13.48 19.05
C ALA A 79 -12.81 -12.50 19.13
N ALA A 80 -12.65 -11.30 18.58
CA ALA A 80 -13.68 -10.25 18.55
C ALA A 80 -14.48 -10.21 17.24
N ASP A 81 -14.12 -10.99 16.22
CA ASP A 81 -14.66 -10.92 14.86
C ASP A 81 -16.19 -10.93 14.80
N THR A 82 -16.82 -11.87 15.49
CA THR A 82 -18.28 -12.00 15.48
C THR A 82 -18.97 -10.79 16.12
N ARG A 83 -18.44 -10.29 17.25
CA ARG A 83 -18.98 -9.11 17.94
C ARG A 83 -18.86 -7.86 17.06
N ILE A 84 -17.70 -7.68 16.43
CA ILE A 84 -17.46 -6.54 15.54
C ILE A 84 -18.37 -6.63 14.33
N GLN A 85 -18.53 -7.83 13.76
CA GLN A 85 -19.40 -8.07 12.61
C GLN A 85 -20.86 -7.78 12.94
N ASP A 86 -21.37 -8.32 14.06
CA ASP A 86 -22.75 -8.09 14.50
C ASP A 86 -23.02 -6.61 14.74
N TRP A 87 -22.08 -5.91 15.38
CA TRP A 87 -22.17 -4.47 15.57
C TRP A 87 -22.22 -3.72 14.23
N ALA A 88 -21.33 -4.06 13.29
CA ALA A 88 -21.28 -3.42 11.98
C ALA A 88 -22.60 -3.64 11.20
N GLN A 89 -23.15 -4.87 11.23
CA GLN A 89 -24.39 -5.16 10.50
C GLN A 89 -25.61 -4.45 11.12
N LYS A 90 -25.66 -4.27 12.46
CA LYS A 90 -26.73 -3.53 13.13
C LYS A 90 -26.76 -2.03 12.78
N HIS A 91 -25.64 -1.45 12.40
CA HIS A 91 -25.51 -0.02 12.10
C HIS A 91 -25.54 0.28 10.58
N ARG A 92 -25.94 -0.68 9.76
CA ARG A 92 -26.11 -0.46 8.33
C ARG A 92 -27.38 0.31 8.02
N SER A 93 -27.26 1.23 7.06
CA SER A 93 -28.36 1.98 6.46
C SER A 93 -28.08 2.16 4.97
N ASP A 94 -29.06 2.61 4.20
CA ASP A 94 -28.87 2.87 2.78
C ASP A 94 -27.75 3.89 2.54
N THR A 95 -27.73 4.96 3.35
CA THR A 95 -26.66 5.97 3.28
C THR A 95 -25.28 5.38 3.56
N THR A 96 -25.13 4.57 4.62
CA THR A 96 -23.82 3.97 4.93
C THR A 96 -23.42 2.92 3.91
N ASN A 97 -24.36 2.23 3.27
CA ASN A 97 -24.09 1.30 2.18
C ASN A 97 -23.57 2.04 0.93
N ASP A 98 -24.17 3.18 0.57
CA ASP A 98 -23.71 4.00 -0.56
C ASP A 98 -22.31 4.57 -0.34
N VAL A 99 -22.07 5.09 0.87
CA VAL A 99 -20.75 5.60 1.28
C VAL A 99 -19.71 4.46 1.27
N SER A 100 -20.03 3.30 1.82
CA SER A 100 -19.14 2.14 1.83
C SER A 100 -18.83 1.67 0.41
N GLY A 101 -19.84 1.61 -0.45
CA GLY A 101 -19.70 1.26 -1.87
C GLY A 101 -18.76 2.20 -2.62
N PHE A 102 -18.82 3.51 -2.34
CA PHE A 102 -17.89 4.50 -2.89
C PHE A 102 -16.46 4.30 -2.35
N ILE A 103 -16.31 4.23 -1.04
CA ILE A 103 -15.02 4.13 -0.35
C ILE A 103 -14.31 2.84 -0.72
N SER A 104 -15.04 1.73 -0.91
CA SER A 104 -14.45 0.43 -1.26
C SER A 104 -13.61 0.45 -2.56
N ASN A 105 -13.87 1.40 -3.48
CA ASN A 105 -13.10 1.54 -4.71
C ASN A 105 -11.62 1.90 -4.44
N PHE A 106 -11.33 2.57 -3.32
CA PHE A 106 -9.93 2.86 -2.92
C PHE A 106 -9.15 1.62 -2.47
N GLY A 107 -9.80 0.47 -2.36
CA GLY A 107 -9.17 -0.82 -2.12
C GLY A 107 -9.29 -1.79 -3.30
N ASP A 108 -10.06 -1.45 -4.33
CA ASP A 108 -10.24 -2.30 -5.50
C ASP A 108 -8.98 -2.32 -6.38
N GLY A 109 -8.38 -3.51 -6.52
CA GLY A 109 -7.11 -3.65 -7.23
C GLY A 109 -7.19 -3.28 -8.71
N PHE A 110 -8.35 -3.49 -9.37
CA PHE A 110 -8.54 -3.11 -10.77
C PHE A 110 -8.66 -1.59 -10.91
N VAL A 111 -9.46 -0.96 -10.05
CA VAL A 111 -9.62 0.52 -10.01
C VAL A 111 -8.27 1.18 -9.73
N LEU A 112 -7.56 0.72 -8.70
CA LEU A 112 -6.24 1.24 -8.33
C LEU A 112 -5.23 1.07 -9.47
N SER A 113 -5.18 -0.08 -10.13
CA SER A 113 -4.29 -0.30 -11.27
C SER A 113 -4.58 0.64 -12.42
N THR A 114 -5.86 0.84 -12.74
CA THR A 114 -6.30 1.75 -13.81
C THR A 114 -5.92 3.20 -13.50
N VAL A 115 -6.15 3.65 -12.26
CA VAL A 115 -5.78 4.99 -11.79
C VAL A 115 -4.27 5.19 -11.86
N LEU A 116 -3.48 4.23 -11.36
CA LEU A 116 -2.02 4.30 -11.36
C LEU A 116 -1.42 4.33 -12.77
N LEU A 117 -1.99 3.56 -13.71
CA LEU A 117 -1.60 3.64 -15.13
C LEU A 117 -1.94 5.02 -15.72
N GLY A 118 -3.09 5.59 -15.37
CA GLY A 118 -3.46 6.96 -15.75
C GLY A 118 -2.49 8.01 -15.20
N VAL A 119 -2.10 7.90 -13.93
CA VAL A 119 -1.09 8.78 -13.30
C VAL A 119 0.28 8.63 -13.97
N TYR A 120 0.66 7.39 -14.30
CA TYR A 120 1.90 7.15 -15.05
C TYR A 120 1.88 7.85 -16.43
N ALA A 121 0.81 7.67 -17.20
CA ALA A 121 0.65 8.30 -18.52
C ALA A 121 0.63 9.83 -18.42
N ALA A 122 -0.06 10.39 -17.43
CA ALA A 122 -0.06 11.83 -17.16
C ALA A 122 1.35 12.34 -16.79
N GLY A 123 2.09 11.57 -15.98
CA GLY A 123 3.47 11.87 -15.61
C GLY A 123 4.44 11.81 -16.80
N GLU A 124 4.21 10.90 -17.76
CA GLU A 124 5.00 10.85 -19.00
C GLU A 124 4.71 12.08 -19.86
N ARG A 125 3.43 12.42 -20.07
CA ARG A 125 3.05 13.58 -20.88
C ARG A 125 3.48 14.92 -20.27
N ALA A 126 3.41 15.06 -18.96
CA ALA A 126 3.78 16.27 -18.22
C ALA A 126 5.29 16.33 -17.88
N SER A 127 6.08 15.36 -18.31
CA SER A 127 7.52 15.23 -17.96
C SER A 127 7.78 15.30 -16.46
N ARG A 128 6.92 14.62 -15.65
CA ARG A 128 7.01 14.56 -14.19
C ARG A 128 7.56 13.20 -13.72
N PRO A 129 8.88 13.06 -13.51
CA PRO A 129 9.50 11.79 -13.10
C PRO A 129 8.96 11.24 -11.77
N SER A 130 8.63 12.13 -10.82
CA SER A 130 8.05 11.75 -9.53
C SER A 130 6.72 11.01 -9.67
N TRP A 131 5.83 11.48 -10.55
CA TRP A 131 4.54 10.83 -10.81
C TRP A 131 4.72 9.43 -11.41
N ARG A 132 5.59 9.31 -12.42
CA ARG A 132 5.90 8.01 -13.04
C ARG A 132 6.47 7.03 -12.02
N ARG A 133 7.45 7.50 -11.24
CA ARG A 133 8.11 6.69 -10.22
C ARG A 133 7.12 6.20 -9.17
N THR A 134 6.31 7.10 -8.59
CA THR A 134 5.33 6.73 -7.58
C THR A 134 4.29 5.76 -8.15
N ALA A 135 3.79 5.99 -9.36
CA ALA A 135 2.85 5.10 -10.02
C ALA A 135 3.44 3.70 -10.24
N LEU A 136 4.68 3.60 -10.76
CA LEU A 136 5.34 2.31 -10.99
C LEU A 136 5.65 1.57 -9.69
N LEU A 137 6.12 2.26 -8.65
CA LEU A 137 6.34 1.64 -7.35
C LEU A 137 5.04 1.17 -6.72
N SER A 138 3.95 1.96 -6.86
CA SER A 138 2.62 1.56 -6.40
C SER A 138 2.10 0.32 -7.14
N LEU A 139 2.28 0.25 -8.47
CA LEU A 139 1.92 -0.93 -9.26
C LEU A 139 2.74 -2.17 -8.86
N LYS A 140 4.04 -2.02 -8.59
CA LYS A 140 4.88 -3.11 -8.08
C LYS A 140 4.43 -3.57 -6.69
N SER A 141 4.13 -2.63 -5.79
CA SER A 141 3.64 -2.94 -4.43
C SER A 141 2.29 -3.64 -4.49
N LEU A 142 1.37 -3.11 -5.29
CA LEU A 142 0.04 -3.69 -5.51
C LEU A 142 0.11 -5.10 -6.09
N GLY A 143 0.88 -5.30 -7.15
CA GLY A 143 1.05 -6.59 -7.80
C GLY A 143 1.70 -7.63 -6.88
N SER A 144 2.77 -7.26 -6.16
CA SER A 144 3.41 -8.14 -5.18
C SER A 144 2.46 -8.52 -4.05
N THR A 145 1.72 -7.55 -3.51
CA THR A 145 0.71 -7.77 -2.48
C THR A 145 -0.40 -8.69 -2.99
N ALA A 146 -0.89 -8.48 -4.20
CA ALA A 146 -1.95 -9.28 -4.80
C ALA A 146 -1.54 -10.75 -4.94
N LEU A 147 -0.32 -11.03 -5.36
CA LEU A 147 0.21 -12.40 -5.46
C LEU A 147 0.27 -13.09 -4.10
N ILE A 148 0.78 -12.41 -3.07
CA ILE A 148 0.85 -12.97 -1.71
C ILE A 148 -0.56 -13.22 -1.17
N VAL A 149 -1.47 -12.26 -1.34
CA VAL A 149 -2.88 -12.39 -0.91
C VAL A 149 -3.55 -13.57 -1.60
N LEU A 150 -3.35 -13.74 -2.91
CA LEU A 150 -3.96 -14.83 -3.66
C LEU A 150 -3.51 -16.20 -3.13
N VAL A 151 -2.19 -16.38 -2.95
CA VAL A 151 -1.62 -17.62 -2.40
C VAL A 151 -2.13 -17.86 -0.97
N SER A 152 -2.14 -16.81 -0.13
CA SER A 152 -2.63 -16.93 1.25
C SER A 152 -4.11 -17.31 1.33
N LYS A 153 -4.97 -16.69 0.50
CA LYS A 153 -6.39 -17.02 0.43
C LYS A 153 -6.64 -18.47 0.07
N PHE A 154 -5.94 -18.95 -0.95
CA PHE A 154 -6.04 -20.33 -1.39
C PHE A 154 -5.54 -21.31 -0.32
N ALA A 155 -4.42 -21.00 0.34
CA ALA A 155 -3.85 -21.85 1.38
C ALA A 155 -4.70 -21.89 2.65
N VAL A 156 -5.27 -20.77 3.06
CA VAL A 156 -6.05 -20.63 4.32
C VAL A 156 -7.50 -21.10 4.14
N GLY A 157 -8.17 -20.68 3.07
CA GLY A 157 -9.55 -21.06 2.78
C GLY A 157 -10.54 -20.66 3.88
N ARG A 158 -10.47 -19.44 4.44
CA ARG A 158 -11.40 -18.99 5.48
C ARG A 158 -12.74 -18.56 4.90
N ALA A 159 -13.84 -18.98 5.52
CA ALA A 159 -15.19 -18.56 5.13
C ALA A 159 -15.41 -17.06 5.39
N ARG A 160 -16.09 -16.40 4.45
CA ARG A 160 -16.50 -15.00 4.58
C ARG A 160 -17.73 -14.86 5.49
N PRO A 161 -17.92 -13.68 6.14
CA PRO A 161 -19.08 -13.46 7.01
C PRO A 161 -20.42 -13.73 6.31
N TYR A 162 -20.56 -13.34 5.04
CA TYR A 162 -21.81 -13.55 4.29
C TYR A 162 -22.13 -15.02 3.97
N ALA A 163 -21.18 -15.94 4.17
CA ALA A 163 -21.42 -17.37 3.99
C ALA A 163 -22.23 -17.98 5.15
N HIS A 164 -22.33 -17.24 6.28
CA HIS A 164 -23.07 -17.66 7.49
C HIS A 164 -22.56 -18.97 8.13
N GLU A 165 -21.30 -19.32 7.88
CA GLU A 165 -20.65 -20.54 8.40
C GLU A 165 -19.83 -20.28 9.67
N GLY A 166 -19.87 -19.04 10.20
CA GLY A 166 -19.08 -18.61 11.35
C GLY A 166 -17.65 -18.24 11.00
N ASN A 167 -16.95 -17.64 11.97
CA ASN A 167 -15.59 -17.13 11.78
C ASN A 167 -14.50 -18.22 11.91
N HIS A 168 -14.89 -19.43 12.34
CA HIS A 168 -13.99 -20.59 12.51
C HIS A 168 -14.12 -21.63 11.38
N SER A 169 -14.87 -21.32 10.32
CA SER A 169 -15.02 -22.23 9.18
C SER A 169 -13.88 -22.02 8.18
N TYR A 170 -13.18 -23.10 7.85
CA TYR A 170 -12.03 -23.13 6.93
C TYR A 170 -12.14 -24.31 5.97
N GLU A 171 -11.84 -24.02 4.70
CA GLU A 171 -11.71 -25.03 3.63
C GLU A 171 -10.43 -24.71 2.83
N PRO A 172 -9.24 -25.14 3.33
CA PRO A 172 -7.98 -24.93 2.63
C PRO A 172 -8.02 -25.46 1.19
N PHE A 173 -7.38 -24.72 0.29
CA PHE A 173 -7.31 -25.03 -1.14
C PHE A 173 -8.67 -25.03 -1.87
N SER A 174 -9.70 -24.45 -1.26
CA SER A 174 -11.01 -24.29 -1.88
C SER A 174 -10.94 -23.38 -3.10
N THR A 175 -11.72 -23.70 -4.13
CA THR A 175 -11.93 -22.83 -5.30
C THR A 175 -13.18 -21.96 -5.17
N ARG A 176 -13.94 -22.12 -4.08
CA ARG A 176 -15.17 -21.37 -3.82
C ARG A 176 -14.82 -19.96 -3.30
N SER A 177 -15.34 -18.91 -3.93
CA SER A 177 -15.08 -17.53 -3.55
C SER A 177 -15.55 -17.17 -2.13
N ALA A 178 -16.51 -17.94 -1.59
CA ALA A 178 -16.99 -17.83 -0.23
C ALA A 178 -15.89 -18.13 0.82
N TYR A 179 -14.88 -18.91 0.47
CA TYR A 179 -13.75 -19.25 1.34
C TYR A 179 -12.49 -18.41 1.11
N TYR A 180 -12.62 -17.30 0.39
CA TYR A 180 -11.50 -16.38 0.13
C TYR A 180 -11.54 -15.15 1.05
N SER A 181 -11.76 -15.37 2.37
CA SER A 181 -11.83 -14.26 3.32
C SER A 181 -10.45 -13.76 3.72
N MET A 182 -9.57 -14.61 4.21
CA MET A 182 -8.29 -14.24 4.85
C MET A 182 -7.09 -14.35 3.90
N PRO A 183 -6.25 -13.31 3.82
CA PRO A 183 -6.41 -11.94 4.29
C PRO A 183 -7.28 -11.11 3.34
N SER A 184 -7.75 -9.91 3.80
CA SER A 184 -8.55 -9.03 2.95
C SER A 184 -7.73 -8.41 1.82
N GLY A 185 -8.11 -8.71 0.56
CA GLY A 185 -7.41 -8.18 -0.61
C GLY A 185 -7.59 -6.67 -0.80
N HIS A 186 -8.82 -6.14 -0.58
CA HIS A 186 -9.08 -4.70 -0.67
C HIS A 186 -8.27 -3.91 0.38
N ALA A 187 -8.24 -4.38 1.62
CA ALA A 187 -7.43 -3.75 2.66
C ALA A 187 -5.93 -3.80 2.29
N ALA A 188 -5.43 -4.94 1.83
CA ALA A 188 -4.05 -5.09 1.42
C ALA A 188 -3.67 -4.17 0.25
N SER A 189 -4.52 -4.08 -0.78
CA SER A 189 -4.32 -3.19 -1.94
C SER A 189 -4.31 -1.72 -1.55
N ALA A 190 -5.29 -1.28 -0.74
CA ALA A 190 -5.37 0.09 -0.28
C ALA A 190 -4.12 0.51 0.52
N TRP A 191 -3.71 -0.33 1.48
CA TRP A 191 -2.53 -0.06 2.30
C TRP A 191 -1.22 -0.13 1.51
N ALA A 192 -1.11 -1.02 0.52
CA ALA A 192 0.07 -1.08 -0.34
C ALA A 192 0.25 0.21 -1.15
N VAL A 193 -0.83 0.72 -1.75
CA VAL A 193 -0.77 1.96 -2.53
C VAL A 193 -0.56 3.17 -1.61
N ALA A 194 -1.31 3.28 -0.51
CA ALA A 194 -1.18 4.38 0.44
C ALA A 194 0.25 4.46 1.02
N THR A 195 0.82 3.32 1.41
CA THR A 195 2.20 3.27 1.92
C THR A 195 3.21 3.68 0.86
N THR A 196 3.02 3.27 -0.39
CA THR A 196 3.93 3.71 -1.46
C THR A 196 3.83 5.21 -1.69
N ILE A 197 2.64 5.80 -1.67
CA ILE A 197 2.45 7.25 -1.79
C ILE A 197 3.15 7.96 -0.63
N ALA A 198 2.93 7.53 0.60
CA ALA A 198 3.56 8.10 1.79
C ALA A 198 5.10 8.00 1.75
N GLU A 199 5.67 6.87 1.29
CA GLU A 199 7.12 6.70 1.13
C GLU A 199 7.74 7.61 0.05
N GLN A 200 6.94 8.11 -0.87
CA GLN A 200 7.37 9.02 -1.94
C GLN A 200 6.98 10.47 -1.66
N SER A 201 6.21 10.73 -0.62
CA SER A 201 5.74 12.05 -0.19
C SER A 201 6.70 12.67 0.83
N GLU A 202 6.77 14.00 0.84
CA GLU A 202 7.39 14.80 1.92
C GLU A 202 6.32 15.56 2.72
N SER A 203 5.04 15.36 2.40
CA SER A 203 3.92 16.07 3.01
C SER A 203 3.17 15.21 4.01
N PRO A 204 3.17 15.54 5.31
CA PRO A 204 2.41 14.79 6.30
C PRO A 204 0.90 14.83 6.06
N VAL A 205 0.40 15.82 5.32
CA VAL A 205 -1.01 15.89 4.92
C VAL A 205 -1.33 14.84 3.87
N VAL A 206 -0.45 14.66 2.87
CA VAL A 206 -0.60 13.60 1.85
C VAL A 206 -0.58 12.23 2.52
N ASP A 207 0.32 12.03 3.48
CA ASP A 207 0.44 10.77 4.22
C ASP A 207 -0.84 10.49 5.02
N ALA A 208 -1.34 11.48 5.76
CA ALA A 208 -2.57 11.34 6.54
C ALA A 208 -3.79 11.04 5.68
N VAL A 209 -3.92 11.70 4.52
CA VAL A 209 -5.01 11.46 3.57
C VAL A 209 -4.91 10.07 2.95
N ALA A 210 -3.70 9.65 2.52
CA ALA A 210 -3.48 8.35 1.91
C ALA A 210 -3.82 7.20 2.89
N TYR A 211 -3.29 7.27 4.11
CA TYR A 211 -3.58 6.27 5.13
C TYR A 211 -5.03 6.34 5.62
N GLY A 212 -5.62 7.54 5.72
CA GLY A 212 -7.03 7.72 6.05
C GLY A 212 -7.96 7.03 5.05
N LEU A 213 -7.73 7.23 3.76
CA LEU A 213 -8.48 6.55 2.69
C LEU A 213 -8.29 5.04 2.73
N ALA A 214 -7.06 4.56 2.99
CA ALA A 214 -6.80 3.12 3.11
C ALA A 214 -7.52 2.52 4.32
N ALA A 215 -7.55 3.20 5.46
CA ALA A 215 -8.28 2.75 6.65
C ALA A 215 -9.80 2.70 6.40
N LEU A 216 -10.36 3.71 5.74
CA LEU A 216 -11.77 3.73 5.36
C LEU A 216 -12.11 2.61 4.38
N ALA A 217 -11.27 2.39 3.34
CA ALA A 217 -11.45 1.29 2.40
C ALA A 217 -11.35 -0.08 3.08
N ALA A 218 -10.48 -0.21 4.07
CA ALA A 218 -10.36 -1.41 4.88
C ALA A 218 -11.62 -1.63 5.76
N ALA A 219 -12.10 -0.59 6.44
CA ALA A 219 -13.30 -0.66 7.28
C ALA A 219 -14.57 -0.99 6.47
N SER A 220 -14.67 -0.48 5.22
CA SER A 220 -15.80 -0.78 4.35
C SER A 220 -15.99 -2.29 4.13
N ARG A 221 -14.91 -3.10 4.22
CA ARG A 221 -15.00 -4.55 4.00
C ARG A 221 -15.72 -5.29 5.11
N VAL A 222 -15.60 -4.82 6.36
CA VAL A 222 -16.37 -5.33 7.50
C VAL A 222 -17.82 -4.88 7.38
N HIS A 223 -18.03 -3.59 7.10
CA HIS A 223 -19.36 -3.04 6.87
C HIS A 223 -20.13 -3.79 5.78
N ASP A 224 -19.49 -4.12 4.66
CA ASP A 224 -20.10 -4.81 3.53
C ASP A 224 -20.28 -6.32 3.72
N ASN A 225 -20.02 -6.85 4.91
CA ASN A 225 -20.11 -8.28 5.22
C ASN A 225 -19.20 -9.16 4.35
N LYS A 226 -18.07 -8.63 3.87
CA LYS A 226 -17.16 -9.32 2.95
C LYS A 226 -15.95 -9.96 3.64
N HIS A 227 -15.53 -9.40 4.76
CA HIS A 227 -14.35 -9.81 5.51
C HIS A 227 -14.56 -9.61 7.00
N TRP A 228 -13.93 -10.46 7.80
CA TRP A 228 -13.81 -10.30 9.24
C TRP A 228 -12.83 -9.17 9.60
N ALA A 229 -12.93 -8.61 10.80
CA ALA A 229 -12.02 -7.55 11.24
C ALA A 229 -10.55 -8.02 11.27
N SER A 230 -10.30 -9.25 11.70
CA SER A 230 -8.97 -9.86 11.69
C SER A 230 -8.41 -10.03 10.26
N ASP A 231 -9.23 -10.39 9.27
CA ASP A 231 -8.81 -10.49 7.85
C ASP A 231 -8.38 -9.13 7.32
N VAL A 232 -9.11 -8.08 7.70
CA VAL A 232 -8.84 -6.69 7.31
C VAL A 232 -7.54 -6.21 7.92
N PHE A 233 -7.33 -6.44 9.21
CA PHE A 233 -6.11 -6.07 9.91
C PHE A 233 -4.86 -6.74 9.32
N LEU A 234 -4.91 -8.06 9.13
CA LEU A 234 -3.79 -8.82 8.56
C LEU A 234 -3.54 -8.43 7.11
N GLY A 235 -4.60 -8.18 6.32
CA GLY A 235 -4.48 -7.65 4.97
C GLY A 235 -3.80 -6.28 4.94
N SER A 236 -4.20 -5.36 5.82
CA SER A 236 -3.61 -4.03 5.95
C SER A 236 -2.11 -4.10 6.28
N ALA A 237 -1.75 -4.92 7.27
CA ALA A 237 -0.36 -5.13 7.64
C ALA A 237 0.45 -5.71 6.47
N LEU A 238 -0.09 -6.71 5.76
CA LEU A 238 0.57 -7.30 4.60
C LEU A 238 0.85 -6.27 3.51
N GLY A 239 -0.16 -5.44 3.15
CA GLY A 239 0.00 -4.37 2.16
C GLY A 239 1.05 -3.35 2.58
N TYR A 240 1.00 -2.90 3.82
CA TYR A 240 1.95 -1.94 4.39
C TYR A 240 3.40 -2.44 4.29
N PHE A 241 3.69 -3.64 4.82
CA PHE A 241 5.07 -4.15 4.86
C PHE A 241 5.59 -4.53 3.48
N THR A 242 4.73 -5.05 2.59
CA THR A 242 5.11 -5.30 1.20
C THR A 242 5.53 -4.01 0.50
N ALA A 243 4.75 -2.94 0.63
CA ALA A 243 5.07 -1.65 0.04
C ALA A 243 6.33 -1.02 0.64
N LYS A 244 6.50 -1.07 1.96
CA LYS A 244 7.75 -0.62 2.64
C LYS A 244 8.97 -1.32 2.07
N LYS A 245 8.92 -2.65 1.91
CA LYS A 245 10.03 -3.43 1.34
C LYS A 245 10.28 -3.06 -0.11
N ILE A 246 9.25 -2.96 -0.95
CA ILE A 246 9.37 -2.54 -2.36
C ILE A 246 10.01 -1.15 -2.46
N CYS A 247 9.54 -0.18 -1.69
CA CYS A 247 10.12 1.17 -1.68
C CYS A 247 11.58 1.16 -1.22
N ARG A 248 11.91 0.38 -0.17
CA ARG A 248 13.27 0.25 0.35
C ARG A 248 14.24 -0.35 -0.68
N ILE A 249 13.84 -1.42 -1.38
CA ILE A 249 14.66 -2.09 -2.41
C ILE A 249 14.94 -1.13 -3.58
N ASN A 250 13.97 -0.28 -3.89
CA ASN A 250 14.00 0.62 -5.04
C ASN A 250 14.43 2.05 -4.67
N ARG A 251 14.93 2.29 -3.45
CA ARG A 251 15.54 3.58 -3.09
C ARG A 251 16.78 3.82 -3.96
N PRO A 252 16.98 5.04 -4.47
CA PRO A 252 18.21 5.38 -5.18
C PRO A 252 19.41 5.10 -4.26
N LYS A 253 20.34 4.30 -4.73
CA LYS A 253 21.64 4.16 -4.08
C LYS A 253 22.48 5.34 -4.57
N PHE A 254 22.69 6.35 -3.72
CA PHE A 254 23.75 7.31 -3.96
C PHE A 254 25.07 6.62 -3.63
N PRO A 255 25.98 6.45 -4.60
CA PRO A 255 27.36 6.14 -4.27
C PRO A 255 27.92 7.43 -3.62
N LEU A 256 27.98 7.48 -2.31
CA LEU A 256 28.85 8.41 -1.62
C LEU A 256 30.27 7.98 -1.98
N SER A 257 30.86 8.58 -3.02
CA SER A 257 32.29 8.40 -3.27
C SER A 257 33.04 9.04 -2.09
N PRO A 258 34.13 8.43 -1.60
CA PRO A 258 34.96 9.04 -0.57
C PRO A 258 35.41 10.47 -0.92
N ALA A 259 35.63 10.76 -2.20
CA ALA A 259 35.98 12.07 -2.71
C ALA A 259 34.86 13.12 -2.59
N LEU A 260 33.58 12.70 -2.51
CA LEU A 260 32.45 13.59 -2.26
C LEU A 260 32.31 13.92 -0.75
N LEU A 261 32.81 13.04 0.13
CA LEU A 261 32.80 13.26 1.59
C LEU A 261 33.90 14.22 2.05
N GLU A 262 35.03 14.29 1.34
CA GLU A 262 36.14 15.22 1.66
C GLU A 262 35.76 16.68 1.44
N ASN A 263 34.84 16.97 0.52
CA ASN A 263 34.41 18.34 0.16
C ASN A 263 32.98 18.66 0.64
N ALA A 264 32.39 17.83 1.51
CA ALA A 264 31.05 18.03 2.02
C ALA A 264 31.06 18.73 3.36
N CYS A 265 30.60 19.99 3.41
CA CYS A 265 30.28 20.66 4.66
C CYS A 265 28.83 20.34 5.05
N LEU A 266 28.64 19.69 6.21
CA LEU A 266 27.34 19.48 6.82
C LEU A 266 26.95 20.75 7.61
N TYR A 267 25.96 21.49 7.10
CA TYR A 267 25.33 22.57 7.85
C TYR A 267 24.10 22.03 8.57
N PHE A 268 24.09 22.13 9.90
CA PHE A 268 22.90 21.90 10.72
C PHE A 268 22.17 23.23 10.89
N ASP A 269 21.06 23.40 10.22
CA ASP A 269 20.16 24.53 10.50
C ASP A 269 19.23 24.13 11.65
N LEU A 270 19.47 24.73 12.82
CA LEU A 270 18.67 24.50 14.05
C LEU A 270 17.57 25.56 14.23
N ALA A 271 17.44 26.50 13.30
CA ALA A 271 16.45 27.59 13.36
C ALA A 271 15.21 27.22 12.54
N GLY A 272 14.23 26.64 13.19
CA GLY A 272 12.92 26.42 12.58
C GLY A 272 12.42 24.97 12.70
N SER A 273 11.11 24.79 12.62
CA SER A 273 10.37 23.55 12.86
C SER A 273 10.64 22.39 11.87
N ARG A 274 11.66 22.49 11.05
CA ARG A 274 12.08 21.43 10.10
C ARG A 274 13.56 21.12 10.31
N ARG A 275 13.83 19.87 10.66
CA ARG A 275 15.21 19.33 10.67
C ARG A 275 15.63 19.08 9.21
N SER A 276 16.21 20.06 8.54
CA SER A 276 16.81 19.89 7.23
C SER A 276 18.32 19.71 7.38
N VAL A 277 18.86 18.66 6.76
CA VAL A 277 20.30 18.49 6.58
C VAL A 277 20.59 18.89 5.14
N THR A 278 21.25 20.03 4.95
CA THR A 278 21.66 20.50 3.61
C THR A 278 23.10 20.12 3.38
N LEU A 279 23.36 19.33 2.35
CA LEU A 279 24.69 19.01 1.86
C LEU A 279 25.05 20.03 0.79
N SER A 280 25.99 20.96 1.07
CA SER A 280 26.53 21.85 0.04
C SER A 280 27.87 21.33 -0.44
N LEU A 281 28.02 21.21 -1.74
CA LEU A 281 29.27 20.89 -2.40
C LEU A 281 29.89 22.22 -2.87
N SER A 282 31.06 22.59 -2.36
CA SER A 282 31.88 23.66 -2.92
C SER A 282 32.80 23.08 -4.00
N TRP A 283 32.76 23.69 -5.17
CA TRP A 283 33.63 23.38 -6.32
C TRP A 283 34.96 24.10 -6.19
#